data_0a0ccac6beaed74f3328f98c74ea291f
#
_entry.id   0a0ccac6beaed74f3328f98c74ea291f
#
_cell.length_a   1.000
_cell.length_b   1.000
_cell.length_c   1.000
_cell.angle_alpha   90.00
_cell.angle_beta   90.00
_cell.angle_gamma   90.00
#
_symmetry.space_group_name_H-M   'P 1'
#
loop_
_entity.id
_entity.type
_entity.pdbx_description
1 polymer ?
#
loop_
_entity_poly.entity_id
_entity_poly.type
_entity_poly.pdbx_seq_one_letter_code
_entity_poly.pdbx_strand_id
1 'polypeptide(L)'
;MEGAQKPEAATRQADLNVPVPSPPLIPPPPGEYPIDLSTALRLAEAENPTIAAARARILEALALQTGARALLLPSINPGTNYHLHTGNLQRSAGTVLNLTDQSLYFGGGAGAIVAGTVTIPMVNIIGTLTEAWFEPLAAHQRVIGSSFTALATANEILLDVAILHLELLANQTTLDAQRLTERQSHDLAVIVNDFAVAGERRTADANRAQADWKLRRAAVQRAEESVAVTAARLANRLNLDPTIRLRPAGGPLVPINLIALDTPTHDLIASALQNRPDLAAQSAEVARAEVHYHEELARPWIPTVWLGYSAGVFGGGSNVVPPILAHFGGRSDFDASLFWTIMNLGAGNISLQNRRYAILGEAEARRVRVINLVRQEITSARAQALAARDQIEIARSELASAENGLREDRERSRNNLGRPIEVLNSLSLVGGARVNVIAALLRYNQAQFRLFVALGSPPPLLEPPQENLPPPPVTTPLHAPLPVTGHPFKLGFE
;
A
#
# COMPACT_ATOMS: atom_id res chain seq x y z
N MET A 1 10.61 -15.08 41.98
CA MET A 1 9.48 -15.64 41.22
C MET A 1 8.53 -14.50 40.94
N GLU A 2 8.83 -13.72 39.95
CA GLU A 2 8.08 -12.52 39.54
C GLU A 2 7.42 -12.76 38.22
N GLY A 3 6.14 -12.49 38.19
CA GLY A 3 5.25 -12.83 37.08
C GLY A 3 5.55 -12.04 35.81
N ALA A 4 5.79 -12.75 34.74
CA ALA A 4 5.79 -12.21 33.40
C ALA A 4 4.36 -11.79 33.03
N GLN A 5 4.09 -10.50 33.01
CA GLN A 5 2.87 -9.92 32.43
C GLN A 5 2.84 -10.24 30.94
N LYS A 6 1.89 -11.08 30.54
CA LYS A 6 1.46 -11.24 29.14
C LYS A 6 1.02 -9.87 28.61
N PRO A 7 1.47 -9.42 27.44
CA PRO A 7 0.85 -8.26 26.81
C PRO A 7 -0.56 -8.63 26.38
N GLU A 8 -1.53 -8.06 27.03
CA GLU A 8 -2.93 -8.07 26.68
C GLU A 8 -3.10 -7.27 25.39
N ALA A 9 -3.02 -7.96 24.26
CA ALA A 9 -3.35 -7.39 22.95
C ALA A 9 -4.84 -7.05 22.98
N ALA A 10 -5.15 -5.79 23.23
CA ALA A 10 -6.47 -5.25 23.11
C ALA A 10 -6.99 -5.51 21.68
N THR A 11 -7.77 -6.57 21.54
CA THR A 11 -8.57 -6.83 20.35
C THR A 11 -9.70 -5.80 20.33
N ARG A 12 -9.37 -4.54 20.00
CA ARG A 12 -10.41 -3.61 19.53
C ARG A 12 -10.99 -4.24 18.28
N GLN A 13 -12.26 -4.59 18.31
CA GLN A 13 -13.04 -4.80 17.09
C GLN A 13 -12.75 -3.61 16.18
N ALA A 14 -11.96 -3.85 15.15
CA ALA A 14 -11.72 -2.86 14.12
C ALA A 14 -13.08 -2.56 13.50
N ASP A 15 -13.49 -1.30 13.54
CA ASP A 15 -14.65 -0.85 12.78
C ASP A 15 -14.47 -1.33 11.33
N LEU A 16 -15.36 -2.21 10.89
CA LEU A 16 -15.30 -2.84 9.55
C LEU A 16 -15.52 -1.83 8.42
N ASN A 17 -15.60 -0.56 8.75
CA ASN A 17 -15.81 0.52 7.79
C ASN A 17 -14.47 1.18 7.47
N VAL A 18 -13.73 0.63 6.48
CA VAL A 18 -12.60 1.35 5.89
C VAL A 18 -13.19 2.39 4.94
N PRO A 19 -13.07 3.68 5.25
CA PRO A 19 -13.49 4.71 4.31
C PRO A 19 -12.66 4.57 3.03
N VAL A 20 -13.33 4.31 1.90
CA VAL A 20 -12.69 4.32 0.59
C VAL A 20 -12.59 5.79 0.17
N PRO A 21 -11.39 6.34 -0.06
CA PRO A 21 -11.24 7.70 -0.54
C PRO A 21 -11.98 7.87 -1.87
N SER A 22 -12.85 8.87 -1.93
CA SER A 22 -13.55 9.19 -3.17
C SER A 22 -12.68 10.10 -4.05
N PRO A 23 -12.70 9.94 -5.38
CA PRO A 23 -12.04 10.89 -6.24
C PRO A 23 -12.66 12.29 -6.07
N PRO A 24 -11.91 13.38 -6.15
CA PRO A 24 -12.43 14.73 -6.06
C PRO A 24 -13.40 14.96 -7.22
N LEU A 25 -14.67 15.18 -6.91
CA LEU A 25 -15.75 15.32 -7.90
C LEU A 25 -15.93 16.75 -8.41
N ILE A 26 -15.37 17.74 -7.72
CA ILE A 26 -15.46 19.15 -8.08
C ILE A 26 -14.06 19.74 -8.11
N PRO A 27 -13.60 20.29 -9.25
CA PRO A 27 -12.36 21.04 -9.26
C PRO A 27 -12.48 22.23 -8.29
N PRO A 28 -11.50 22.46 -7.43
CA PRO A 28 -11.51 23.63 -6.57
C PRO A 28 -11.48 24.91 -7.43
N PRO A 29 -11.92 26.05 -6.89
CA PRO A 29 -11.83 27.30 -7.60
C PRO A 29 -10.39 27.59 -8.03
N PRO A 30 -10.18 28.27 -9.17
CA PRO A 30 -8.84 28.55 -9.67
C PRO A 30 -8.06 29.38 -8.64
N GLY A 31 -6.92 28.85 -8.18
CA GLY A 31 -6.07 29.48 -7.18
C GLY A 31 -4.82 28.65 -6.87
N GLU A 32 -3.85 29.28 -6.23
CA GLU A 32 -2.69 28.61 -5.67
C GLU A 32 -3.00 28.18 -4.24
N TYR A 33 -2.78 26.90 -3.93
CA TYR A 33 -3.03 26.32 -2.61
C TYR A 33 -1.70 26.07 -1.90
N PRO A 34 -1.42 26.78 -0.80
CA PRO A 34 -0.22 26.54 -0.04
C PRO A 34 -0.32 25.18 0.69
N ILE A 35 0.74 24.38 0.59
CA ILE A 35 0.83 23.08 1.26
C ILE A 35 2.19 22.94 1.92
N ASP A 36 2.22 22.63 3.21
CA ASP A 36 3.41 22.27 3.95
C ASP A 36 3.59 20.73 4.02
N LEU A 37 4.77 20.29 4.39
CA LEU A 37 5.10 18.86 4.44
C LEU A 37 4.20 18.09 5.40
N SER A 38 3.93 18.65 6.59
CA SER A 38 3.12 17.96 7.60
C SER A 38 1.67 17.79 7.17
N THR A 39 1.10 18.79 6.52
CA THR A 39 -0.25 18.72 5.92
C THR A 39 -0.30 17.73 4.77
N ALA A 40 0.72 17.72 3.89
CA ALA A 40 0.81 16.75 2.80
C ALA A 40 0.87 15.31 3.30
N LEU A 41 1.68 15.02 4.35
CA LEU A 41 1.78 13.69 4.94
C LEU A 41 0.45 13.25 5.59
N ARG A 42 -0.19 14.12 6.37
CA ARG A 42 -1.50 13.83 6.99
C ARG A 42 -2.59 13.56 5.95
N LEU A 43 -2.63 14.37 4.90
CA LEU A 43 -3.60 14.20 3.82
C LEU A 43 -3.37 12.88 3.06
N ALA A 44 -2.11 12.55 2.77
CA ALA A 44 -1.76 11.28 2.13
C ALA A 44 -2.15 10.08 2.99
N GLU A 45 -1.90 10.13 4.31
CA GLU A 45 -2.27 9.05 5.22
C GLU A 45 -3.79 8.82 5.29
N ALA A 46 -4.58 9.90 5.22
CA ALA A 46 -6.03 9.85 5.28
C ALA A 46 -6.68 9.46 3.94
N GLU A 47 -6.23 10.04 2.83
CA GLU A 47 -6.96 10.06 1.56
C GLU A 47 -6.30 9.22 0.44
N ASN A 48 -5.08 8.67 0.65
CA ASN A 48 -4.41 7.93 -0.42
C ASN A 48 -5.08 6.58 -0.69
N PRO A 49 -5.53 6.31 -1.95
CA PRO A 49 -6.23 5.07 -2.30
C PRO A 49 -5.39 3.80 -2.09
N THR A 50 -4.05 3.89 -2.25
CA THR A 50 -3.15 2.76 -2.06
C THR A 50 -3.06 2.35 -0.59
N ILE A 51 -3.03 3.32 0.32
CA ILE A 51 -3.08 3.07 1.77
C ILE A 51 -4.44 2.48 2.16
N ALA A 52 -5.54 3.04 1.63
CA ALA A 52 -6.88 2.51 1.86
C ALA A 52 -7.03 1.06 1.36
N ALA A 53 -6.52 0.74 0.17
CA ALA A 53 -6.51 -0.62 -0.36
C ALA A 53 -5.69 -1.58 0.52
N ALA A 54 -4.54 -1.13 1.05
CA ALA A 54 -3.74 -1.93 1.97
C ALA A 54 -4.47 -2.20 3.30
N ARG A 55 -5.19 -1.21 3.84
CA ARG A 55 -6.07 -1.38 5.02
C ARG A 55 -7.22 -2.35 4.75
N ALA A 56 -7.84 -2.28 3.57
CA ALA A 56 -8.91 -3.21 3.17
C ALA A 56 -8.43 -4.68 3.13
N ARG A 57 -7.18 -4.94 2.75
CA ARG A 57 -6.58 -6.29 2.80
C ARG A 57 -6.44 -6.84 4.22
N ILE A 58 -6.30 -5.99 5.23
CA ILE A 58 -6.34 -6.43 6.64
C ILE A 58 -7.73 -6.95 6.98
N LEU A 59 -8.78 -6.26 6.56
CA LEU A 59 -10.16 -6.69 6.79
C LEU A 59 -10.48 -8.00 6.05
N GLU A 60 -9.99 -8.17 4.82
CA GLU A 60 -10.06 -9.44 4.10
C GLU A 60 -9.40 -10.57 4.91
N ALA A 61 -8.19 -10.34 5.42
CA ALA A 61 -7.47 -11.32 6.23
C ALA A 61 -8.21 -11.66 7.53
N LEU A 62 -8.83 -10.69 8.20
CA LEU A 62 -9.67 -10.89 9.39
C LEU A 62 -10.94 -11.69 9.07
N ALA A 63 -11.59 -11.42 7.94
CA ALA A 63 -12.74 -12.20 7.49
C ALA A 63 -12.37 -13.66 7.23
N LEU A 64 -11.23 -13.90 6.56
CA LEU A 64 -10.70 -15.25 6.35
C LEU A 64 -10.35 -15.96 7.66
N GLN A 65 -9.79 -15.25 8.64
CA GLN A 65 -9.53 -15.81 9.97
C GLN A 65 -10.82 -16.17 10.69
N THR A 66 -11.86 -15.35 10.57
CA THR A 66 -13.18 -15.66 11.13
C THR A 66 -13.77 -16.90 10.47
N GLY A 67 -13.68 -17.01 9.12
CA GLY A 67 -14.07 -18.21 8.38
C GLY A 67 -13.31 -19.46 8.83
N ALA A 68 -12.00 -19.35 9.02
CA ALA A 68 -11.17 -20.45 9.51
C ALA A 68 -11.58 -20.92 10.92
N ARG A 69 -11.92 -19.99 11.82
CA ARG A 69 -12.45 -20.33 13.15
C ARG A 69 -13.82 -20.95 13.13
N ALA A 70 -14.60 -20.71 12.07
CA ALA A 70 -15.94 -21.23 11.90
C ALA A 70 -15.98 -22.62 11.25
N LEU A 71 -14.85 -23.23 10.87
CA LEU A 71 -14.79 -24.51 10.16
C LEU A 71 -15.51 -25.67 10.86
N LEU A 72 -15.58 -25.65 12.17
CA LEU A 72 -16.30 -26.66 12.96
C LEU A 72 -17.73 -26.25 13.34
N LEU A 73 -18.20 -25.10 12.93
CA LEU A 73 -19.60 -24.72 13.17
C LEU A 73 -20.51 -25.50 12.20
N PRO A 74 -21.69 -25.91 12.67
CA PRO A 74 -22.64 -26.63 11.83
C PRO A 74 -23.20 -25.75 10.72
N SER A 75 -23.37 -26.34 9.54
CA SER A 75 -24.15 -25.74 8.45
C SER A 75 -25.61 -26.15 8.59
N ILE A 76 -26.54 -25.24 8.30
CA ILE A 76 -27.99 -25.49 8.38
C ILE A 76 -28.54 -25.41 6.96
N ASN A 77 -29.20 -26.52 6.53
CA ASN A 77 -29.73 -26.67 5.19
C ASN A 77 -31.24 -26.95 5.25
N PRO A 78 -32.14 -25.95 5.33
CA PRO A 78 -33.56 -26.18 5.14
C PRO A 78 -33.81 -26.59 3.69
N GLY A 79 -34.70 -27.53 3.45
CA GLY A 79 -34.93 -28.01 2.11
C GLY A 79 -36.16 -28.92 1.95
N THR A 80 -36.43 -29.25 0.70
CA THR A 80 -37.46 -30.24 0.32
C THR A 80 -36.92 -31.05 -0.84
N ASN A 81 -37.38 -32.29 -0.96
CA ASN A 81 -37.04 -33.15 -2.09
C ASN A 81 -38.28 -33.88 -2.58
N TYR A 82 -38.56 -33.78 -3.88
CA TYR A 82 -39.53 -34.60 -4.56
C TYR A 82 -38.80 -35.52 -5.54
N HIS A 83 -39.10 -36.79 -5.46
CA HIS A 83 -38.55 -37.81 -6.34
C HIS A 83 -39.73 -38.56 -7.04
N LEU A 84 -39.58 -38.73 -8.35
CA LEU A 84 -40.43 -39.51 -9.20
C LEU A 84 -39.58 -40.47 -10.03
N HIS A 85 -39.82 -41.75 -9.92
CA HIS A 85 -39.25 -42.76 -10.80
C HIS A 85 -40.35 -43.43 -11.61
N THR A 86 -40.11 -43.64 -12.89
CA THR A 86 -40.98 -44.38 -13.81
C THR A 86 -40.15 -45.32 -14.67
N GLY A 87 -40.51 -46.59 -14.73
CA GLY A 87 -39.85 -47.57 -15.55
C GLY A 87 -39.24 -48.75 -14.79
N ASN A 88 -38.25 -49.38 -15.41
CA ASN A 88 -37.65 -50.59 -14.84
C ASN A 88 -36.68 -50.26 -13.70
N LEU A 89 -36.94 -50.83 -12.53
CA LEU A 89 -36.06 -50.76 -11.35
C LEU A 89 -35.64 -52.18 -10.96
N GLN A 90 -34.32 -52.38 -10.80
CA GLN A 90 -33.78 -53.64 -10.34
C GLN A 90 -33.74 -53.67 -8.80
N ARG A 91 -34.38 -54.67 -8.20
CA ARG A 91 -34.24 -54.95 -6.77
C ARG A 91 -32.91 -55.62 -6.46
N SER A 92 -32.48 -55.52 -5.20
CA SER A 92 -31.24 -56.17 -4.72
C SER A 92 -31.17 -57.67 -4.97
N ALA A 93 -32.31 -58.36 -5.08
CA ALA A 93 -32.39 -59.77 -5.45
C ALA A 93 -32.30 -60.05 -6.96
N GLY A 94 -32.05 -59.02 -7.78
CA GLY A 94 -31.86 -59.14 -9.24
C GLY A 94 -33.16 -59.07 -10.06
N THR A 95 -34.36 -59.10 -9.47
CA THR A 95 -35.64 -58.97 -10.20
C THR A 95 -35.85 -57.57 -10.70
N VAL A 96 -36.21 -57.40 -11.99
CA VAL A 96 -36.56 -56.13 -12.62
C VAL A 96 -38.08 -55.96 -12.62
N LEU A 97 -38.54 -54.85 -12.07
CA LEU A 97 -39.96 -54.48 -12.03
C LEU A 97 -40.17 -53.18 -12.77
N ASN A 98 -41.26 -53.07 -13.52
CA ASN A 98 -41.71 -51.79 -14.04
C ASN A 98 -42.47 -51.06 -12.91
N LEU A 99 -41.88 -50.00 -12.41
CA LEU A 99 -42.35 -49.34 -11.19
C LEU A 99 -42.51 -47.85 -11.47
N THR A 100 -43.61 -47.29 -10.98
CA THR A 100 -43.77 -45.85 -10.80
C THR A 100 -43.85 -45.60 -9.31
N ASP A 101 -42.86 -44.90 -8.77
CA ASP A 101 -42.86 -44.50 -7.38
C ASP A 101 -42.67 -42.99 -7.21
N GLN A 102 -43.20 -42.47 -6.14
CA GLN A 102 -43.07 -41.05 -5.79
C GLN A 102 -42.71 -40.95 -4.32
N SER A 103 -41.90 -39.97 -4.00
CA SER A 103 -41.63 -39.57 -2.63
C SER A 103 -41.50 -38.06 -2.49
N LEU A 104 -41.94 -37.57 -1.36
CA LEU A 104 -41.82 -36.18 -0.97
C LEU A 104 -41.24 -36.15 0.45
N TYR A 105 -40.15 -35.39 0.58
CA TYR A 105 -39.58 -35.05 1.87
C TYR A 105 -39.65 -33.52 2.03
N PHE A 106 -40.14 -33.08 3.16
CA PHE A 106 -40.23 -31.66 3.52
C PHE A 106 -39.75 -31.46 4.95
N GLY A 107 -38.79 -30.55 5.16
CA GLY A 107 -38.24 -30.27 6.49
C GLY A 107 -36.83 -29.71 6.43
N GLY A 108 -35.93 -30.34 7.17
CA GLY A 108 -34.54 -29.99 7.18
C GLY A 108 -33.69 -30.97 6.39
N GLY A 109 -32.92 -30.46 5.46
CA GLY A 109 -32.12 -31.25 4.53
C GLY A 109 -32.80 -31.49 3.17
N ALA A 110 -32.06 -32.11 2.26
CA ALA A 110 -32.53 -32.39 0.91
C ALA A 110 -31.96 -33.74 0.39
N GLY A 111 -32.53 -34.23 -0.73
CA GLY A 111 -32.02 -35.42 -1.40
C GLY A 111 -32.46 -36.74 -0.74
N ALA A 112 -33.59 -36.77 -0.09
CA ALA A 112 -34.19 -38.04 0.41
C ALA A 112 -34.58 -38.90 -0.78
N ILE A 113 -33.98 -40.08 -0.90
CA ILE A 113 -34.32 -41.09 -1.90
C ILE A 113 -35.29 -42.09 -1.29
N VAL A 114 -36.13 -42.68 -2.11
CA VAL A 114 -37.26 -43.59 -1.71
C VAL A 114 -36.92 -44.62 -0.63
N ALA A 115 -35.70 -45.12 -0.60
CA ALA A 115 -35.25 -46.11 0.39
C ALA A 115 -33.92 -45.71 1.08
N GLY A 116 -33.45 -44.49 0.86
CA GLY A 116 -32.14 -44.06 1.33
C GLY A 116 -32.18 -43.01 2.42
N THR A 117 -31.01 -42.65 2.90
CA THR A 117 -30.79 -41.57 3.85
C THR A 117 -30.96 -40.22 3.19
N VAL A 118 -31.19 -39.17 3.96
CA VAL A 118 -31.17 -37.78 3.46
C VAL A 118 -29.74 -37.46 3.03
N THR A 119 -29.53 -37.12 1.75
CA THR A 119 -28.19 -36.94 1.18
C THR A 119 -27.53 -35.66 1.68
N ILE A 120 -28.30 -34.60 1.89
CA ILE A 120 -27.86 -33.32 2.46
C ILE A 120 -28.58 -33.17 3.80
N PRO A 121 -27.91 -33.37 4.94
CA PRO A 121 -28.53 -33.24 6.26
C PRO A 121 -28.99 -31.81 6.55
N MET A 122 -30.04 -31.68 7.38
CA MET A 122 -30.49 -30.37 7.87
C MET A 122 -29.40 -29.61 8.62
N VAL A 123 -28.74 -30.30 9.52
CA VAL A 123 -27.57 -29.79 10.24
C VAL A 123 -26.43 -30.72 9.95
N ASN A 124 -25.34 -30.17 9.44
CA ASN A 124 -24.14 -30.96 9.18
C ASN A 124 -22.88 -30.26 9.65
N ILE A 125 -21.96 -31.05 10.18
CA ILE A 125 -20.57 -30.69 10.45
C ILE A 125 -19.75 -31.62 9.59
N ILE A 126 -19.07 -31.04 8.61
CA ILE A 126 -18.06 -31.73 7.78
C ILE A 126 -16.76 -31.02 8.02
N GLY A 127 -15.84 -31.65 8.69
CA GLY A 127 -14.55 -31.01 9.01
C GLY A 127 -13.41 -32.02 9.02
N THR A 128 -12.34 -31.68 8.29
CA THR A 128 -11.04 -32.25 8.59
C THR A 128 -10.56 -31.58 9.88
N LEU A 129 -10.43 -32.33 10.95
CA LEU A 129 -9.94 -31.78 12.23
C LEU A 129 -8.56 -31.13 12.07
N THR A 130 -7.78 -31.60 11.10
CA THR A 130 -6.48 -31.02 10.74
C THR A 130 -6.65 -29.57 10.29
N GLU A 131 -7.51 -29.31 9.31
CA GLU A 131 -7.78 -27.95 8.82
C GLU A 131 -8.37 -27.07 9.92
N ALA A 132 -9.31 -27.59 10.69
CA ALA A 132 -9.92 -26.86 11.79
C ALA A 132 -8.93 -26.41 12.87
N TRP A 133 -7.84 -27.15 13.04
CA TRP A 133 -6.78 -26.81 13.99
C TRP A 133 -5.73 -25.86 13.38
N PHE A 134 -5.26 -26.15 12.17
CA PHE A 134 -4.13 -25.42 11.57
C PHE A 134 -4.54 -24.17 10.79
N GLU A 135 -5.70 -24.16 10.10
CA GLU A 135 -6.15 -23.01 9.33
C GLU A 135 -6.36 -21.72 10.16
N PRO A 136 -6.93 -21.75 11.40
CA PRO A 136 -6.98 -20.56 12.24
C PRO A 136 -5.61 -20.00 12.59
N LEU A 137 -4.59 -20.87 12.78
CA LEU A 137 -3.21 -20.45 13.04
C LEU A 137 -2.57 -19.83 11.81
N ALA A 138 -2.73 -20.44 10.64
CA ALA A 138 -2.24 -19.90 9.36
C ALA A 138 -2.93 -18.56 9.02
N ALA A 139 -4.25 -18.47 9.20
CA ALA A 139 -5.02 -17.25 8.99
C ALA A 139 -4.60 -16.13 9.96
N HIS A 140 -4.23 -16.46 11.20
CA HIS A 140 -3.67 -15.49 12.14
C HIS A 140 -2.36 -14.90 11.64
N GLN A 141 -1.44 -15.74 11.13
CA GLN A 141 -0.18 -15.26 10.53
C GLN A 141 -0.44 -14.40 9.28
N ARG A 142 -1.48 -14.72 8.50
CA ARG A 142 -1.92 -13.90 7.37
C ARG A 142 -2.37 -12.50 7.82
N VAL A 143 -3.12 -12.39 8.92
CA VAL A 143 -3.53 -11.08 9.50
C VAL A 143 -2.31 -10.27 9.90
N ILE A 144 -1.35 -10.90 10.62
CA ILE A 144 -0.10 -10.26 11.01
C ILE A 144 0.67 -9.76 9.77
N GLY A 145 0.85 -10.62 8.78
CA GLY A 145 1.55 -10.29 7.52
C GLY A 145 0.87 -9.13 6.77
N SER A 146 -0.46 -9.16 6.66
CA SER A 146 -1.24 -8.09 6.02
C SER A 146 -1.12 -6.75 6.77
N SER A 147 -1.11 -6.77 8.11
CA SER A 147 -0.94 -5.56 8.93
C SER A 147 0.42 -4.92 8.72
N PHE A 148 1.49 -5.71 8.73
CA PHE A 148 2.83 -5.20 8.48
C PHE A 148 3.04 -4.77 7.00
N THR A 149 2.42 -5.47 6.05
CA THR A 149 2.42 -5.04 4.64
C THR A 149 1.72 -3.70 4.46
N ALA A 150 0.60 -3.47 5.14
CA ALA A 150 -0.10 -2.20 5.09
C ALA A 150 0.75 -1.06 5.70
N LEU A 151 1.46 -1.33 6.80
CA LEU A 151 2.38 -0.36 7.40
C LEU A 151 3.56 -0.06 6.48
N ALA A 152 4.17 -1.08 5.84
CA ALA A 152 5.23 -0.88 4.86
C ALA A 152 4.76 -0.03 3.67
N THR A 153 3.56 -0.33 3.14
CA THR A 153 2.95 0.44 2.05
C THR A 153 2.70 1.90 2.46
N ALA A 154 2.22 2.13 3.67
CA ALA A 154 2.01 3.48 4.17
C ALA A 154 3.34 4.25 4.26
N ASN A 155 4.40 3.64 4.82
CA ASN A 155 5.72 4.26 4.91
C ASN A 155 6.29 4.62 3.53
N GLU A 156 6.12 3.75 2.53
CA GLU A 156 6.56 3.99 1.16
C GLU A 156 5.81 5.16 0.51
N ILE A 157 4.48 5.18 0.61
CA ILE A 157 3.65 6.27 0.06
C ILE A 157 3.98 7.61 0.74
N LEU A 158 4.12 7.62 2.07
CA LEU A 158 4.49 8.82 2.80
C LEU A 158 5.89 9.31 2.44
N LEU A 159 6.84 8.41 2.20
CA LEU A 159 8.17 8.77 1.68
C LEU A 159 8.08 9.41 0.30
N ASP A 160 7.30 8.83 -0.62
CA ASP A 160 7.07 9.39 -1.95
C ASP A 160 6.49 10.81 -1.87
N VAL A 161 5.51 11.04 -0.98
CA VAL A 161 4.91 12.35 -0.75
C VAL A 161 5.94 13.34 -0.19
N ALA A 162 6.76 12.93 0.78
CA ALA A 162 7.82 13.76 1.31
C ALA A 162 8.83 14.16 0.24
N ILE A 163 9.26 13.22 -0.59
CA ILE A 163 10.19 13.46 -1.70
C ILE A 163 9.57 14.43 -2.72
N LEU A 164 8.31 14.21 -3.12
CA LEU A 164 7.63 15.09 -4.08
C LEU A 164 7.41 16.51 -3.52
N HIS A 165 7.12 16.64 -2.24
CA HIS A 165 7.01 17.95 -1.59
C HIS A 165 8.37 18.69 -1.58
N LEU A 166 9.46 17.98 -1.25
CA LEU A 166 10.83 18.55 -1.31
C LEU A 166 11.24 18.94 -2.74
N GLU A 167 10.85 18.13 -3.73
CA GLU A 167 11.06 18.45 -5.15
C GLU A 167 10.27 19.69 -5.57
N LEU A 168 9.02 19.82 -5.13
CA LEU A 168 8.19 20.99 -5.40
C LEU A 168 8.83 22.27 -4.80
N LEU A 169 9.30 22.19 -3.56
CA LEU A 169 10.00 23.28 -2.89
C LEU A 169 11.31 23.66 -3.61
N ALA A 170 12.10 22.67 -4.03
CA ALA A 170 13.32 22.89 -4.77
C ALA A 170 13.08 23.50 -6.17
N ASN A 171 12.05 23.02 -6.88
CA ASN A 171 11.65 23.55 -8.19
C ASN A 171 11.15 24.99 -8.07
N GLN A 172 10.35 25.31 -7.03
CA GLN A 172 9.94 26.68 -6.76
C GLN A 172 11.12 27.59 -6.46
N THR A 173 12.04 27.14 -5.61
CA THR A 173 13.28 27.89 -5.29
C THR A 173 14.15 28.09 -6.54
N THR A 174 14.21 27.07 -7.41
CA THR A 174 14.93 27.16 -8.70
C THR A 174 14.26 28.17 -9.64
N LEU A 175 12.93 28.17 -9.73
CA LEU A 175 12.20 29.17 -10.52
C LEU A 175 12.50 30.59 -10.05
N ASP A 176 12.51 30.83 -8.74
CA ASP A 176 12.81 32.14 -8.18
C ASP A 176 14.27 32.57 -8.47
N ALA A 177 15.22 31.63 -8.40
CA ALA A 177 16.62 31.86 -8.78
C ALA A 177 16.77 32.17 -10.29
N GLN A 178 16.05 31.46 -11.16
CA GLN A 178 16.04 31.69 -12.60
C GLN A 178 15.42 33.06 -12.96
N ARG A 179 14.32 33.42 -12.31
CA ARG A 179 13.68 34.74 -12.47
C ARG A 179 14.60 35.88 -12.05
N LEU A 180 15.38 35.70 -10.98
CA LEU A 180 16.38 36.68 -10.55
C LEU A 180 17.51 36.80 -11.60
N THR A 181 18.01 35.70 -12.11
CA THR A 181 19.10 35.68 -13.13
C THR A 181 18.59 36.26 -14.45
N GLU A 182 17.34 35.98 -14.85
CA GLU A 182 16.71 36.56 -16.05
C GLU A 182 16.59 38.05 -15.95
N ARG A 183 16.10 38.61 -14.83
CA ARG A 183 16.05 40.07 -14.59
C ARG A 183 17.42 40.70 -14.70
N GLN A 184 18.43 40.11 -14.06
CA GLN A 184 19.83 40.62 -14.12
C GLN A 184 20.41 40.59 -15.54
N SER A 185 20.09 39.56 -16.35
CA SER A 185 20.50 39.49 -17.75
C SER A 185 19.74 40.49 -18.63
N HIS A 186 18.43 40.72 -18.37
CA HIS A 186 17.64 41.74 -19.05
C HIS A 186 18.22 43.14 -18.84
N ASP A 187 18.48 43.51 -17.58
CA ASP A 187 19.01 44.82 -17.23
C ASP A 187 20.37 45.04 -17.91
N LEU A 188 21.23 44.00 -17.92
CA LEU A 188 22.50 44.09 -18.63
C LEU A 188 22.33 44.24 -20.15
N ALA A 189 21.35 43.51 -20.75
CA ALA A 189 21.07 43.61 -22.19
C ALA A 189 20.59 45.03 -22.59
N VAL A 190 19.75 45.67 -21.76
CA VAL A 190 19.32 47.07 -21.96
C VAL A 190 20.51 48.02 -21.92
N ILE A 191 21.35 47.95 -20.87
CA ILE A 191 22.51 48.80 -20.70
C ILE A 191 23.48 48.65 -21.89
N VAL A 192 23.82 47.43 -22.29
CA VAL A 192 24.74 47.17 -23.41
C VAL A 192 24.17 47.66 -24.75
N ASN A 193 22.83 47.53 -24.94
CA ASN A 193 22.16 48.05 -26.13
C ASN A 193 22.22 49.58 -26.20
N ASP A 194 21.97 50.28 -25.09
CA ASP A 194 22.02 51.75 -25.04
C ASP A 194 23.43 52.29 -25.37
N PHE A 195 24.47 51.66 -24.85
CA PHE A 195 25.86 51.97 -25.21
C PHE A 195 26.17 51.65 -26.68
N ALA A 196 25.58 50.59 -27.27
CA ALA A 196 25.78 50.29 -28.69
C ALA A 196 25.07 51.32 -29.59
N VAL A 197 23.88 51.79 -29.22
CA VAL A 197 23.15 52.83 -29.92
C VAL A 197 23.91 54.18 -29.84
N ALA A 198 24.50 54.50 -28.69
CA ALA A 198 25.34 55.67 -28.51
C ALA A 198 26.68 55.58 -29.27
N GLY A 199 27.01 54.46 -29.91
CA GLY A 199 28.29 54.25 -30.64
C GLY A 199 29.48 53.95 -29.73
N GLU A 200 29.28 53.81 -28.43
CA GLU A 200 30.33 53.55 -27.44
C GLU A 200 30.75 52.07 -27.36
N ARG A 201 29.90 51.16 -27.87
CA ARG A 201 30.10 49.71 -27.86
C ARG A 201 29.75 49.08 -29.21
N ARG A 202 30.24 47.85 -29.45
CA ARG A 202 29.93 47.10 -30.67
C ARG A 202 28.51 46.54 -30.67
N THR A 203 27.80 46.63 -31.78
CA THR A 203 26.47 46.04 -31.98
C THR A 203 26.48 44.50 -31.74
N ALA A 204 27.63 43.83 -31.99
CA ALA A 204 27.78 42.40 -31.69
C ALA A 204 27.68 42.07 -30.21
N ASP A 205 28.09 42.96 -29.29
CA ASP A 205 27.98 42.77 -27.86
C ASP A 205 26.53 42.94 -27.37
N ALA A 206 25.80 43.89 -27.97
CA ALA A 206 24.36 44.05 -27.73
C ALA A 206 23.57 42.79 -28.18
N ASN A 207 23.87 42.25 -29.36
CA ASN A 207 23.23 41.03 -29.86
C ASN A 207 23.50 39.82 -28.96
N ARG A 208 24.73 39.68 -28.41
CA ARG A 208 25.08 38.63 -27.46
C ARG A 208 24.29 38.76 -26.15
N ALA A 209 24.19 39.96 -25.60
CA ALA A 209 23.42 40.22 -24.38
C ALA A 209 21.93 39.91 -24.58
N GLN A 210 21.39 40.30 -25.73
CA GLN A 210 19.99 39.96 -26.09
C GLN A 210 19.78 38.43 -26.24
N ALA A 211 20.73 37.72 -26.82
CA ALA A 211 20.66 36.27 -26.96
C ALA A 211 20.74 35.58 -25.58
N ASP A 212 21.61 36.03 -24.66
CA ASP A 212 21.71 35.50 -23.30
C ASP A 212 20.38 35.74 -22.53
N TRP A 213 19.83 36.95 -22.59
CA TRP A 213 18.54 37.24 -21.96
C TRP A 213 17.42 36.30 -22.47
N LYS A 214 17.29 36.07 -23.77
CA LYS A 214 16.33 35.13 -24.35
C LYS A 214 16.56 33.69 -23.85
N LEU A 215 17.81 33.26 -23.70
CA LEU A 215 18.18 31.98 -23.14
C LEU A 215 17.73 31.86 -21.67
N ARG A 216 17.90 32.90 -20.84
CA ARG A 216 17.45 32.96 -19.45
C ARG A 216 15.92 32.91 -19.36
N ARG A 217 15.24 33.64 -20.23
CA ARG A 217 13.77 33.59 -20.33
C ARG A 217 13.24 32.17 -20.64
N ALA A 218 13.91 31.46 -21.55
CA ALA A 218 13.58 30.06 -21.83
C ALA A 218 13.86 29.16 -20.63
N ALA A 219 14.89 29.43 -19.80
CA ALA A 219 15.15 28.71 -18.56
C ALA A 219 14.04 28.94 -17.50
N VAL A 220 13.50 30.16 -17.40
CA VAL A 220 12.35 30.46 -16.53
C VAL A 220 11.14 29.63 -16.96
N GLN A 221 10.81 29.56 -18.25
CA GLN A 221 9.68 28.78 -18.74
C GLN A 221 9.81 27.28 -18.41
N ARG A 222 11.04 26.70 -18.57
CA ARG A 222 11.30 25.32 -18.16
C ARG A 222 11.16 25.10 -16.64
N ALA A 223 11.55 26.07 -15.84
CA ALA A 223 11.38 25.99 -14.39
C ALA A 223 9.88 26.08 -13.99
N GLU A 224 9.08 26.94 -14.66
CA GLU A 224 7.64 27.01 -14.49
C GLU A 224 6.95 25.70 -14.84
N GLU A 225 7.33 25.06 -15.95
CA GLU A 225 6.89 23.72 -16.33
C GLU A 225 7.24 22.69 -15.24
N SER A 226 8.48 22.70 -14.73
CA SER A 226 8.90 21.76 -13.68
C SER A 226 8.09 21.89 -12.39
N VAL A 227 7.77 23.12 -11.98
CA VAL A 227 6.88 23.38 -10.83
C VAL A 227 5.48 22.81 -11.09
N ALA A 228 4.90 23.11 -12.26
CA ALA A 228 3.54 22.65 -12.60
C ALA A 228 3.45 21.11 -12.65
N VAL A 229 4.43 20.45 -13.28
CA VAL A 229 4.47 18.97 -13.37
C VAL A 229 4.63 18.34 -11.98
N THR A 230 5.51 18.89 -11.14
CA THR A 230 5.72 18.34 -9.78
C THR A 230 4.52 18.59 -8.88
N ALA A 231 3.87 19.74 -8.99
CA ALA A 231 2.61 20.04 -8.29
C ALA A 231 1.50 19.05 -8.67
N ALA A 232 1.33 18.75 -9.97
CA ALA A 232 0.35 17.78 -10.44
C ALA A 232 0.66 16.34 -9.94
N ARG A 233 1.94 15.95 -9.90
CA ARG A 233 2.36 14.66 -9.33
C ARG A 233 2.04 14.56 -7.83
N LEU A 234 2.32 15.63 -7.08
CA LEU A 234 2.01 15.68 -5.66
C LEU A 234 0.49 15.64 -5.44
N ALA A 235 -0.30 16.43 -6.19
CA ALA A 235 -1.76 16.42 -6.11
C ALA A 235 -2.33 15.00 -6.35
N ASN A 236 -1.82 14.29 -7.35
CA ASN A 236 -2.22 12.91 -7.62
C ASN A 236 -1.90 11.96 -6.44
N ARG A 237 -0.71 12.07 -5.82
CA ARG A 237 -0.36 11.26 -4.64
C ARG A 237 -1.20 11.58 -3.41
N LEU A 238 -1.71 12.80 -3.32
CA LEU A 238 -2.60 13.27 -2.25
C LEU A 238 -4.08 12.98 -2.54
N ASN A 239 -4.42 12.31 -3.65
CA ASN A 239 -5.79 12.11 -4.12
C ASN A 239 -6.55 13.44 -4.32
N LEU A 240 -5.84 14.49 -4.71
CA LEU A 240 -6.42 15.78 -5.08
C LEU A 240 -6.58 15.87 -6.61
N ASP A 241 -7.43 16.78 -7.05
CA ASP A 241 -7.57 17.08 -8.48
C ASP A 241 -6.22 17.59 -9.04
N PRO A 242 -5.65 16.97 -10.10
CA PRO A 242 -4.36 17.39 -10.66
C PRO A 242 -4.34 18.81 -11.26
N THR A 243 -5.49 19.42 -11.46
CA THR A 243 -5.60 20.82 -11.93
C THR A 243 -5.33 21.86 -10.84
N ILE A 244 -5.29 21.42 -9.57
CA ILE A 244 -4.94 22.28 -8.43
C ILE A 244 -3.47 22.69 -8.53
N ARG A 245 -3.21 23.99 -8.43
CA ARG A 245 -1.85 24.53 -8.34
C ARG A 245 -1.37 24.53 -6.91
N LEU A 246 -0.70 23.44 -6.50
CA LEU A 246 -0.06 23.37 -5.20
C LEU A 246 1.17 24.28 -5.18
N ARG A 247 1.28 25.08 -4.11
CA ARG A 247 2.46 25.91 -3.82
C ARG A 247 3.10 25.42 -2.52
N PRO A 248 4.43 25.18 -2.49
CA PRO A 248 5.08 24.77 -1.27
C PRO A 248 5.05 25.90 -0.25
N ALA A 249 4.65 25.57 0.98
CA ALA A 249 4.71 26.42 2.15
C ALA A 249 5.73 25.87 3.14
N GLY A 250 6.28 26.69 4.04
CA GLY A 250 7.20 26.21 5.08
C GLY A 250 8.61 26.79 5.04
N GLY A 251 8.83 27.87 4.30
CA GLY A 251 10.09 28.61 4.32
C GLY A 251 11.15 28.11 3.31
N PRO A 252 12.39 28.58 3.43
CA PRO A 252 13.45 28.27 2.47
C PRO A 252 13.90 26.81 2.56
N LEU A 253 14.44 26.29 1.44
CA LEU A 253 15.06 24.99 1.41
C LEU A 253 16.33 24.98 2.26
N VAL A 254 16.31 24.25 3.38
CA VAL A 254 17.44 24.12 4.31
C VAL A 254 17.81 22.64 4.50
N PRO A 255 19.02 22.31 4.98
CA PRO A 255 19.39 20.93 5.29
C PRO A 255 18.56 20.42 6.48
N ILE A 256 17.93 19.26 6.31
CA ILE A 256 17.13 18.57 7.34
C ILE A 256 17.93 17.38 7.84
N ASN A 257 18.29 17.38 9.13
CA ASN A 257 19.04 16.30 9.75
C ASN A 257 18.09 15.39 10.53
N LEU A 258 17.70 14.27 9.94
CA LEU A 258 16.83 13.28 10.59
C LEU A 258 17.65 12.19 11.29
N ILE A 259 18.74 11.78 10.68
CA ILE A 259 19.64 10.74 11.19
C ILE A 259 21.05 11.30 11.27
N ALA A 260 21.69 11.10 12.43
CA ALA A 260 23.10 11.46 12.61
C ALA A 260 23.98 10.57 11.70
N LEU A 261 24.71 11.19 10.77
CA LEU A 261 25.54 10.47 9.80
C LEU A 261 26.81 9.86 10.42
N ASP A 262 27.13 10.22 11.68
CA ASP A 262 28.24 9.65 12.44
C ASP A 262 27.93 8.24 12.97
N THR A 263 26.63 7.84 12.99
CA THR A 263 26.21 6.50 13.42
C THR A 263 26.83 5.44 12.50
N PRO A 264 27.48 4.41 13.05
CA PRO A 264 28.04 3.32 12.27
C PRO A 264 27.01 2.58 11.43
N THR A 265 27.37 2.17 10.22
CA THR A 265 26.42 1.48 9.30
C THR A 265 25.86 0.20 9.90
N HIS A 266 26.65 -0.53 10.70
CA HIS A 266 26.20 -1.78 11.30
C HIS A 266 25.09 -1.57 12.35
N ASP A 267 25.12 -0.46 13.10
CA ASP A 267 24.08 -0.12 14.08
C ASP A 267 22.77 0.26 13.37
N LEU A 268 22.87 1.02 12.27
CA LEU A 268 21.72 1.35 11.44
C LEU A 268 21.07 0.10 10.83
N ILE A 269 21.90 -0.84 10.34
CA ILE A 269 21.40 -2.12 9.81
C ILE A 269 20.74 -2.94 10.92
N ALA A 270 21.34 -3.03 12.11
CA ALA A 270 20.78 -3.76 13.24
C ALA A 270 19.41 -3.18 13.65
N SER A 271 19.29 -1.86 13.73
CA SER A 271 18.04 -1.15 14.01
C SER A 271 16.98 -1.43 12.93
N ALA A 272 17.35 -1.33 11.65
CA ALA A 272 16.43 -1.58 10.56
C ALA A 272 15.89 -3.02 10.55
N LEU A 273 16.75 -4.02 10.80
CA LEU A 273 16.34 -5.42 10.84
C LEU A 273 15.35 -5.74 11.99
N GLN A 274 15.31 -4.91 13.03
CA GLN A 274 14.35 -5.05 14.13
C GLN A 274 13.03 -4.32 13.86
N ASN A 275 13.07 -3.20 13.15
CA ASN A 275 11.94 -2.27 13.07
C ASN A 275 11.19 -2.28 11.72
N ARG A 276 11.76 -2.88 10.68
CA ARG A 276 11.17 -2.83 9.33
C ARG A 276 9.91 -3.68 9.21
N PRO A 277 8.79 -3.07 8.82
CA PRO A 277 7.53 -3.78 8.71
C PRO A 277 7.50 -4.79 7.54
N ASP A 278 8.20 -4.54 6.43
CA ASP A 278 8.30 -5.49 5.32
C ASP A 278 9.01 -6.79 5.71
N LEU A 279 10.03 -6.72 6.57
CA LEU A 279 10.70 -7.90 7.12
C LEU A 279 9.81 -8.65 8.10
N ALA A 280 9.04 -7.92 8.92
CA ALA A 280 8.04 -8.52 9.82
C ALA A 280 6.92 -9.22 9.03
N ALA A 281 6.44 -8.61 7.94
CA ALA A 281 5.48 -9.22 7.02
C ALA A 281 6.01 -10.53 6.41
N GLN A 282 7.26 -10.52 5.94
CA GLN A 282 7.89 -11.72 5.37
C GLN A 282 8.12 -12.80 6.43
N SER A 283 8.39 -12.42 7.68
CA SER A 283 8.53 -13.38 8.79
C SER A 283 7.18 -14.05 9.13
N ALA A 284 6.08 -13.31 9.06
CA ALA A 284 4.73 -13.87 9.19
C ALA A 284 4.38 -14.85 8.04
N GLU A 285 4.85 -14.58 6.81
CA GLU A 285 4.69 -15.51 5.68
C GLU A 285 5.47 -16.81 5.88
N VAL A 286 6.69 -16.76 6.45
CA VAL A 286 7.45 -17.95 6.83
C VAL A 286 6.69 -18.74 7.88
N ALA A 287 6.22 -18.09 8.95
CA ALA A 287 5.44 -18.74 10.00
C ALA A 287 4.13 -19.36 9.47
N ARG A 288 3.45 -18.70 8.51
CA ARG A 288 2.28 -19.27 7.84
C ARG A 288 2.61 -20.51 7.03
N ALA A 289 3.70 -20.48 6.27
CA ALA A 289 4.16 -21.63 5.48
C ALA A 289 4.56 -22.82 6.38
N GLU A 290 5.17 -22.55 7.53
CA GLU A 290 5.53 -23.54 8.55
C GLU A 290 4.27 -24.21 9.14
N VAL A 291 3.23 -23.43 9.47
CA VAL A 291 1.94 -23.96 9.94
C VAL A 291 1.35 -24.92 8.90
N HIS A 292 1.31 -24.55 7.62
CA HIS A 292 0.82 -25.44 6.57
C HIS A 292 1.69 -26.67 6.32
N TYR A 293 3.01 -26.57 6.53
CA TYR A 293 3.88 -27.75 6.47
C TYR A 293 3.55 -28.73 7.61
N HIS A 294 3.40 -28.24 8.85
CA HIS A 294 3.00 -29.07 10.00
C HIS A 294 1.59 -29.64 9.84
N GLU A 295 0.68 -28.92 9.20
CA GLU A 295 -0.65 -29.42 8.84
C GLU A 295 -0.55 -30.70 7.99
N GLU A 296 0.26 -30.69 6.92
CA GLU A 296 0.38 -31.85 6.05
C GLU A 296 1.13 -33.03 6.70
N LEU A 297 2.04 -32.75 7.66
CA LEU A 297 2.65 -33.81 8.48
C LEU A 297 1.61 -34.47 9.39
N ALA A 298 0.69 -33.70 9.96
CA ALA A 298 -0.33 -34.17 10.88
C ALA A 298 -1.52 -34.84 10.17
N ARG A 299 -1.83 -34.46 8.92
CA ARG A 299 -3.03 -34.87 8.16
C ARG A 299 -3.25 -36.39 8.10
N PRO A 300 -2.25 -37.28 7.88
CA PRO A 300 -2.51 -38.73 7.86
C PRO A 300 -2.92 -39.32 9.20
N TRP A 301 -2.65 -38.61 10.29
CA TRP A 301 -2.87 -39.11 11.67
C TRP A 301 -4.13 -38.55 12.32
N ILE A 302 -4.67 -37.45 11.80
CA ILE A 302 -5.86 -36.78 12.33
C ILE A 302 -7.06 -37.14 11.43
N PRO A 303 -8.16 -37.66 12.00
CA PRO A 303 -9.32 -38.09 11.23
C PRO A 303 -10.14 -36.93 10.69
N THR A 304 -10.89 -37.21 9.64
CA THR A 304 -12.02 -36.39 9.20
C THR A 304 -13.29 -36.82 9.95
N VAL A 305 -14.04 -35.87 10.45
CA VAL A 305 -15.33 -36.07 11.12
C VAL A 305 -16.44 -35.61 10.21
N TRP A 306 -17.45 -36.42 10.06
CA TRP A 306 -18.71 -36.07 9.44
C TRP A 306 -19.86 -36.38 10.38
N LEU A 307 -20.65 -35.39 10.72
CA LEU A 307 -21.87 -35.51 11.52
C LEU A 307 -23.02 -34.90 10.75
N GLY A 308 -24.13 -35.62 10.66
CA GLY A 308 -25.33 -35.16 10.00
C GLY A 308 -26.57 -35.45 10.81
N TYR A 309 -27.50 -34.51 10.90
CA TYR A 309 -28.82 -34.70 11.48
C TYR A 309 -29.88 -34.11 10.56
N SER A 310 -30.94 -34.88 10.33
CA SER A 310 -32.08 -34.46 9.53
C SER A 310 -33.38 -34.76 10.28
N ALA A 311 -34.34 -33.85 10.17
CA ALA A 311 -35.67 -34.05 10.70
C ALA A 311 -36.73 -33.40 9.79
N GLY A 312 -37.79 -34.11 9.51
CA GLY A 312 -38.83 -33.62 8.63
C GLY A 312 -40.00 -34.60 8.50
N VAL A 313 -40.83 -34.36 7.51
CA VAL A 313 -41.97 -35.22 7.13
C VAL A 313 -41.61 -35.89 5.80
N PHE A 314 -41.72 -37.19 5.77
CA PHE A 314 -41.53 -38.01 4.57
C PHE A 314 -42.81 -38.77 4.25
N GLY A 315 -43.18 -38.79 2.99
CA GLY A 315 -44.27 -39.58 2.46
C GLY A 315 -43.98 -40.09 1.06
N GLY A 316 -44.57 -41.16 0.67
CA GLY A 316 -44.35 -41.75 -0.63
C GLY A 316 -45.29 -42.95 -0.89
N GLY A 317 -45.07 -43.58 -2.04
CA GLY A 317 -45.76 -44.79 -2.44
C GLY A 317 -45.43 -45.16 -3.87
N SER A 318 -46.10 -46.24 -4.38
CA SER A 318 -45.84 -46.74 -5.72
C SER A 318 -47.10 -47.30 -6.36
N ASN A 319 -47.06 -47.59 -7.66
CA ASN A 319 -48.13 -48.31 -8.36
C ASN A 319 -48.27 -49.77 -7.91
N VAL A 320 -47.27 -50.27 -7.18
CA VAL A 320 -47.34 -51.67 -6.60
C VAL A 320 -47.98 -51.65 -5.21
N VAL A 321 -47.86 -50.56 -4.47
CA VAL A 321 -48.42 -50.35 -3.12
C VAL A 321 -49.13 -49.00 -3.13
N PRO A 322 -50.41 -48.95 -3.56
CA PRO A 322 -51.18 -47.73 -3.60
C PRO A 322 -51.55 -47.23 -2.19
N PRO A 323 -51.76 -45.91 -2.07
CA PRO A 323 -51.71 -44.86 -3.07
C PRO A 323 -50.25 -44.44 -3.42
N ILE A 324 -50.07 -43.93 -4.64
CA ILE A 324 -48.71 -43.57 -5.19
C ILE A 324 -48.00 -42.48 -4.38
N LEU A 325 -48.76 -41.61 -3.72
CA LEU A 325 -48.20 -40.58 -2.83
C LEU A 325 -49.08 -40.49 -1.57
N ALA A 326 -48.62 -41.08 -0.47
CA ALA A 326 -49.32 -41.09 0.82
C ALA A 326 -48.32 -41.42 1.94
N HIS A 327 -48.86 -41.94 3.05
CA HIS A 327 -48.12 -42.45 4.21
C HIS A 327 -47.12 -41.40 4.79
N PHE A 328 -47.57 -40.15 4.90
CA PHE A 328 -46.76 -39.07 5.47
C PHE A 328 -46.57 -39.29 6.98
N GLY A 329 -45.33 -39.25 7.41
CA GLY A 329 -44.94 -39.39 8.82
C GLY A 329 -43.64 -38.65 9.13
N GLY A 330 -43.42 -38.44 10.42
CA GLY A 330 -42.16 -37.85 10.88
C GLY A 330 -40.98 -38.79 10.56
N ARG A 331 -39.89 -38.22 10.09
CA ARG A 331 -38.61 -38.91 9.84
C ARG A 331 -37.48 -38.13 10.48
N SER A 332 -36.57 -38.80 11.17
CA SER A 332 -35.32 -38.24 11.64
C SER A 332 -34.18 -39.21 11.37
N ASP A 333 -33.08 -38.72 10.88
CA ASP A 333 -31.86 -39.45 10.59
C ASP A 333 -30.67 -38.76 11.28
N PHE A 334 -29.82 -39.57 11.93
CA PHE A 334 -28.54 -39.12 12.49
C PHE A 334 -27.43 -40.00 11.96
N ASP A 335 -26.46 -39.37 11.34
CA ASP A 335 -25.28 -40.01 10.76
C ASP A 335 -24.03 -39.48 11.41
N ALA A 336 -23.10 -40.35 11.77
CA ALA A 336 -21.78 -40.01 12.28
C ALA A 336 -20.72 -40.89 11.63
N SER A 337 -19.71 -40.27 11.05
CA SER A 337 -18.59 -40.97 10.43
C SER A 337 -17.28 -40.38 10.89
N LEU A 338 -16.30 -41.25 11.15
CA LEU A 338 -14.95 -40.93 11.49
C LEU A 338 -14.03 -41.77 10.60
N PHE A 339 -13.17 -41.12 9.79
CA PHE A 339 -12.34 -41.85 8.87
C PHE A 339 -10.99 -41.14 8.64
N TRP A 340 -9.98 -41.92 8.31
CA TRP A 340 -8.64 -41.47 7.95
C TRP A 340 -8.44 -41.66 6.45
N THR A 341 -7.78 -40.69 5.83
CA THR A 341 -7.47 -40.74 4.40
C THR A 341 -5.99 -40.90 4.18
N ILE A 342 -5.57 -42.09 3.73
CA ILE A 342 -4.22 -42.37 3.27
C ILE A 342 -4.24 -42.26 1.74
N MET A 343 -3.81 -41.12 1.21
CA MET A 343 -3.89 -40.79 -0.21
C MET A 343 -2.91 -41.63 -1.03
N ASN A 344 -3.42 -42.38 -2.01
CA ASN A 344 -2.61 -43.17 -2.95
C ASN A 344 -1.57 -44.06 -2.23
N LEU A 345 -2.01 -44.82 -1.24
CA LEU A 345 -1.16 -45.68 -0.40
C LEU A 345 -0.02 -44.91 0.31
N GLY A 346 -0.26 -43.65 0.64
CA GLY A 346 0.69 -42.78 1.33
C GLY A 346 1.57 -41.91 0.40
N ALA A 347 1.72 -42.29 -0.87
CA ALA A 347 2.52 -41.52 -1.83
C ALA A 347 1.95 -40.09 -2.05
N GLY A 348 0.61 -39.95 -2.05
CA GLY A 348 -0.07 -38.67 -2.15
C GLY A 348 0.23 -37.74 -0.95
N ASN A 349 0.21 -38.29 0.26
CA ASN A 349 0.56 -37.56 1.47
C ASN A 349 2.00 -37.07 1.45
N ILE A 350 2.95 -37.94 1.06
CA ILE A 350 4.38 -37.59 0.93
C ILE A 350 4.55 -36.47 -0.11
N SER A 351 3.84 -36.53 -1.24
CA SER A 351 3.90 -35.50 -2.27
C SER A 351 3.42 -34.13 -1.73
N LEU A 352 2.33 -34.09 -0.97
CA LEU A 352 1.84 -32.84 -0.35
C LEU A 352 2.82 -32.31 0.69
N GLN A 353 3.39 -33.18 1.54
CA GLN A 353 4.41 -32.79 2.52
C GLN A 353 5.63 -32.17 1.83
N ASN A 354 6.16 -32.82 0.79
CA ASN A 354 7.30 -32.32 0.02
C ASN A 354 6.97 -30.96 -0.66
N ARG A 355 5.75 -30.81 -1.17
CA ARG A 355 5.28 -29.53 -1.74
C ARG A 355 5.28 -28.42 -0.70
N ARG A 356 4.74 -28.67 0.50
CA ARG A 356 4.69 -27.67 1.57
C ARG A 356 6.10 -27.35 2.10
N TYR A 357 6.97 -28.34 2.20
CA TYR A 357 8.37 -28.14 2.54
C TYR A 357 9.08 -27.23 1.53
N ALA A 358 8.85 -27.43 0.24
CA ALA A 358 9.40 -26.57 -0.80
C ALA A 358 8.86 -25.12 -0.72
N ILE A 359 7.56 -24.94 -0.41
CA ILE A 359 6.96 -23.63 -0.20
C ILE A 359 7.56 -22.93 1.03
N LEU A 360 7.82 -23.66 2.11
CA LEU A 360 8.52 -23.12 3.29
C LEU A 360 9.93 -22.65 2.92
N GLY A 361 10.71 -23.46 2.22
CA GLY A 361 12.03 -23.07 1.74
C GLY A 361 12.02 -21.85 0.82
N GLU A 362 10.99 -21.72 -0.03
CA GLU A 362 10.78 -20.51 -0.85
C GLU A 362 10.50 -19.27 0.03
N ALA A 363 9.66 -19.39 1.06
CA ALA A 363 9.35 -18.29 1.96
C ALA A 363 10.58 -17.84 2.75
N GLU A 364 11.41 -18.79 3.24
CA GLU A 364 12.68 -18.51 3.90
C GLU A 364 13.67 -17.79 2.97
N ALA A 365 13.81 -18.27 1.73
CA ALA A 365 14.66 -17.62 0.73
C ALA A 365 14.19 -16.18 0.43
N ARG A 366 12.88 -15.94 0.36
CA ARG A 366 12.31 -14.60 0.23
C ARG A 366 12.66 -13.70 1.43
N ARG A 367 12.59 -14.23 2.65
CA ARG A 367 13.00 -13.49 3.86
C ARG A 367 14.49 -13.11 3.81
N VAL A 368 15.37 -14.02 3.42
CA VAL A 368 16.80 -13.72 3.24
C VAL A 368 17.02 -12.64 2.19
N ARG A 369 16.27 -12.68 1.09
CA ARG A 369 16.31 -11.63 0.05
C ARG A 369 15.93 -10.26 0.60
N VAL A 370 14.87 -10.17 1.41
CA VAL A 370 14.45 -8.91 2.06
C VAL A 370 15.54 -8.41 3.01
N ILE A 371 16.16 -9.28 3.83
CA ILE A 371 17.27 -8.91 4.69
C ILE A 371 18.42 -8.29 3.88
N ASN A 372 18.78 -8.89 2.76
CA ASN A 372 19.86 -8.38 1.90
C ASN A 372 19.47 -7.02 1.25
N LEU A 373 18.21 -6.86 0.86
CA LEU A 373 17.69 -5.59 0.35
C LEU A 373 17.77 -4.49 1.41
N VAL A 374 17.35 -4.76 2.64
CA VAL A 374 17.47 -3.82 3.77
C VAL A 374 18.91 -3.38 3.98
N ARG A 375 19.87 -4.33 3.99
CA ARG A 375 21.30 -4.00 4.11
C ARG A 375 21.79 -3.11 2.98
N GLN A 376 21.38 -3.39 1.75
CA GLN A 376 21.72 -2.60 0.58
C GLN A 376 21.12 -1.18 0.67
N GLU A 377 19.84 -1.05 1.00
CA GLU A 377 19.14 0.23 1.10
C GLU A 377 19.79 1.13 2.16
N ILE A 378 20.05 0.62 3.36
CA ILE A 378 20.73 1.38 4.42
C ILE A 378 22.12 1.84 3.98
N THR A 379 22.90 0.92 3.42
CA THR A 379 24.28 1.25 2.99
C THR A 379 24.28 2.29 1.89
N SER A 380 23.41 2.16 0.90
CA SER A 380 23.32 3.11 -0.21
C SER A 380 22.74 4.46 0.22
N ALA A 381 21.68 4.48 1.04
CA ALA A 381 21.09 5.72 1.53
C ALA A 381 22.07 6.51 2.41
N ARG A 382 22.83 5.84 3.29
CA ARG A 382 23.86 6.49 4.09
C ARG A 382 24.98 7.06 3.23
N ALA A 383 25.47 6.30 2.24
CA ALA A 383 26.51 6.77 1.33
C ALA A 383 26.04 7.99 0.52
N GLN A 384 24.78 7.97 0.04
CA GLN A 384 24.18 9.13 -0.65
C GLN A 384 24.05 10.35 0.27
N ALA A 385 23.66 10.16 1.54
CA ALA A 385 23.54 11.25 2.50
C ALA A 385 24.89 11.89 2.83
N LEU A 386 25.95 11.10 3.01
CA LEU A 386 27.31 11.58 3.23
C LEU A 386 27.82 12.37 2.02
N ALA A 387 27.72 11.80 0.82
CA ALA A 387 28.13 12.47 -0.40
C ALA A 387 27.36 13.78 -0.66
N ALA A 388 26.05 13.78 -0.39
CA ALA A 388 25.22 14.96 -0.55
C ALA A 388 25.55 16.06 0.46
N ARG A 389 25.90 15.71 1.70
CA ARG A 389 26.40 16.67 2.71
C ARG A 389 27.65 17.39 2.21
N ASP A 390 28.63 16.62 1.73
CA ASP A 390 29.89 17.19 1.25
C ASP A 390 29.66 18.04 -0.01
N GLN A 391 28.71 17.67 -0.88
CA GLN A 391 28.31 18.46 -2.04
C GLN A 391 27.69 19.81 -1.67
N ILE A 392 26.99 19.94 -0.54
CA ILE A 392 26.44 21.24 -0.09
C ILE A 392 27.56 22.22 0.19
N GLU A 393 28.64 21.82 0.87
CA GLU A 393 29.75 22.68 1.18
C GLU A 393 30.49 23.12 -0.09
N ILE A 394 30.71 22.19 -1.02
CA ILE A 394 31.31 22.49 -2.33
C ILE A 394 30.45 23.50 -3.11
N ALA A 395 29.12 23.25 -3.21
CA ALA A 395 28.24 24.14 -3.97
C ALA A 395 28.10 25.54 -3.33
N ARG A 396 28.13 25.64 -2.01
CA ARG A 396 28.14 26.92 -1.31
C ARG A 396 29.42 27.70 -1.57
N SER A 397 30.60 27.04 -1.56
CA SER A 397 31.89 27.64 -1.90
C SER A 397 31.92 28.10 -3.36
N GLU A 398 31.37 27.28 -4.28
CA GLU A 398 31.22 27.64 -5.70
C GLU A 398 30.39 28.93 -5.85
N LEU A 399 29.22 28.98 -5.18
CA LEU A 399 28.30 30.12 -5.22
C LEU A 399 29.01 31.40 -4.71
N ALA A 400 29.69 31.32 -3.56
CA ALA A 400 30.40 32.46 -2.99
C ALA A 400 31.51 32.98 -3.92
N SER A 401 32.27 32.09 -4.56
CA SER A 401 33.30 32.43 -5.53
C SER A 401 32.71 33.07 -6.79
N ALA A 402 31.62 32.50 -7.31
CA ALA A 402 30.95 33.04 -8.49
C ALA A 402 30.33 34.44 -8.23
N GLU A 403 29.73 34.65 -7.04
CA GLU A 403 29.15 35.96 -6.65
C GLU A 403 30.21 37.02 -6.46
N ASN A 404 31.39 36.69 -5.93
CA ASN A 404 32.53 37.58 -5.85
C ASN A 404 33.03 37.97 -7.24
N GLY A 405 33.21 36.98 -8.14
CA GLY A 405 33.61 37.24 -9.52
C GLY A 405 32.63 38.16 -10.27
N LEU A 406 31.32 37.88 -10.13
CA LEU A 406 30.28 38.73 -10.73
C LEU A 406 30.34 40.18 -10.21
N ARG A 407 30.62 40.37 -8.92
CA ARG A 407 30.75 41.69 -8.31
C ARG A 407 31.93 42.46 -8.91
N GLU A 408 33.09 41.83 -8.98
CA GLU A 408 34.30 42.41 -9.56
C GLU A 408 34.11 42.75 -11.03
N ASP A 409 33.57 41.85 -11.84
CA ASP A 409 33.35 42.09 -13.26
C ASP A 409 32.33 43.20 -13.51
N ARG A 410 31.29 43.35 -12.69
CA ARG A 410 30.35 44.46 -12.73
C ARG A 410 31.01 45.80 -12.42
N GLU A 411 31.88 45.87 -11.40
CA GLU A 411 32.64 47.08 -11.06
C GLU A 411 33.60 47.49 -12.17
N ARG A 412 34.35 46.52 -12.72
CA ARG A 412 35.24 46.74 -13.86
C ARG A 412 34.49 47.24 -15.10
N SER A 413 33.34 46.63 -15.41
CA SER A 413 32.51 47.01 -16.54
C SER A 413 31.93 48.43 -16.40
N ARG A 414 31.51 48.82 -15.17
CA ARG A 414 31.03 50.19 -14.87
C ARG A 414 32.12 51.23 -15.03
N ASN A 415 33.39 50.90 -14.72
CA ASN A 415 34.52 51.77 -14.82
C ASN A 415 35.17 51.73 -16.22
N ASN A 416 34.52 51.14 -17.22
CA ASN A 416 35.05 50.96 -18.59
C ASN A 416 36.38 50.14 -18.67
N LEU A 417 36.72 49.40 -17.60
CA LEU A 417 37.92 48.55 -17.51
C LEU A 417 37.66 47.09 -17.89
N GLY A 418 36.36 46.66 -18.02
CA GLY A 418 35.94 45.33 -18.34
C GLY A 418 35.01 45.23 -19.56
N ARG A 419 34.93 44.04 -20.16
CA ARG A 419 34.06 43.80 -21.31
C ARG A 419 32.69 43.27 -20.83
N PRO A 420 31.54 43.62 -21.49
CA PRO A 420 30.22 43.08 -21.14
C PRO A 420 30.14 41.55 -21.16
N ILE A 421 30.95 40.89 -22.00
CA ILE A 421 31.01 39.43 -22.08
C ILE A 421 31.51 38.79 -20.78
N GLU A 422 32.42 39.47 -20.03
CA GLU A 422 32.92 39.00 -18.74
C GLU A 422 31.77 38.96 -17.73
N VAL A 423 30.96 40.03 -17.68
CA VAL A 423 29.76 40.10 -16.80
C VAL A 423 28.74 39.05 -17.18
N LEU A 424 28.51 38.79 -18.49
CA LEU A 424 27.59 37.73 -18.96
C LEU A 424 28.07 36.35 -18.50
N ASN A 425 29.38 36.07 -18.63
CA ASN A 425 29.96 34.80 -18.19
C ASN A 425 29.84 34.61 -16.67
N SER A 426 30.17 35.64 -15.88
CA SER A 426 30.04 35.58 -14.41
C SER A 426 28.58 35.46 -13.97
N LEU A 427 27.63 36.12 -14.65
CA LEU A 427 26.19 35.94 -14.40
C LEU A 427 25.73 34.50 -14.70
N SER A 428 26.31 33.87 -15.74
CA SER A 428 26.05 32.49 -16.07
C SER A 428 26.55 31.54 -14.95
N LEU A 429 27.76 31.79 -14.46
CA LEU A 429 28.34 31.00 -13.35
C LEU A 429 27.53 31.14 -12.08
N VAL A 430 27.12 32.34 -11.69
CA VAL A 430 26.25 32.56 -10.51
C VAL A 430 24.87 31.83 -10.66
N GLY A 431 24.26 31.93 -11.85
CA GLY A 431 23.00 31.24 -12.13
C GLY A 431 23.14 29.73 -11.99
N GLY A 432 24.20 29.14 -12.53
CA GLY A 432 24.51 27.71 -12.38
C GLY A 432 24.79 27.32 -10.94
N ALA A 433 25.65 28.09 -10.24
CA ALA A 433 26.01 27.82 -8.85
C ALA A 433 24.81 27.88 -7.90
N ARG A 434 23.83 28.78 -8.10
CA ARG A 434 22.57 28.82 -7.35
C ARG A 434 21.77 27.54 -7.53
N VAL A 435 21.62 27.07 -8.76
CA VAL A 435 20.92 25.83 -9.05
C VAL A 435 21.65 24.63 -8.43
N ASN A 436 22.97 24.61 -8.44
CA ASN A 436 23.80 23.57 -7.83
C ASN A 436 23.58 23.49 -6.31
N VAL A 437 23.51 24.62 -5.61
CA VAL A 437 23.19 24.64 -4.15
C VAL A 437 21.82 24.07 -3.89
N ILE A 438 20.81 24.48 -4.65
CA ILE A 438 19.43 23.97 -4.51
C ILE A 438 19.39 22.44 -4.75
N ALA A 439 20.06 21.97 -5.80
CA ALA A 439 20.12 20.55 -6.12
C ALA A 439 20.86 19.73 -5.04
N ALA A 440 21.94 20.28 -4.46
CA ALA A 440 22.67 19.62 -3.38
C ALA A 440 21.82 19.51 -2.11
N LEU A 441 21.09 20.58 -1.73
CA LEU A 441 20.17 20.60 -0.61
C LEU A 441 19.02 19.61 -0.79
N LEU A 442 18.44 19.56 -1.99
CA LEU A 442 17.38 18.60 -2.32
C LEU A 442 17.87 17.15 -2.17
N ARG A 443 19.03 16.83 -2.77
CA ARG A 443 19.63 15.48 -2.68
C ARG A 443 19.90 15.07 -1.23
N TYR A 444 20.42 15.99 -0.42
CA TYR A 444 20.67 15.74 0.98
C TYR A 444 19.37 15.42 1.75
N ASN A 445 18.37 16.27 1.61
CA ASN A 445 17.09 16.08 2.29
C ASN A 445 16.42 14.77 1.85
N GLN A 446 16.39 14.47 0.54
CA GLN A 446 15.87 13.21 0.02
C GLN A 446 16.62 12.00 0.59
N ALA A 447 17.96 12.07 0.69
CA ALA A 447 18.77 11.00 1.25
C ALA A 447 18.48 10.79 2.75
N GLN A 448 18.29 11.86 3.50
CA GLN A 448 17.93 11.83 4.92
C GLN A 448 16.54 11.17 5.13
N PHE A 449 15.54 11.55 4.34
CA PHE A 449 14.20 10.94 4.42
C PHE A 449 14.23 9.45 4.02
N ARG A 450 14.96 9.11 2.95
CA ARG A 450 15.14 7.70 2.54
C ARG A 450 15.83 6.89 3.63
N LEU A 451 16.88 7.41 4.24
CA LEU A 451 17.58 6.73 5.33
C LEU A 451 16.67 6.54 6.54
N PHE A 452 15.89 7.57 6.90
CA PHE A 452 14.96 7.50 8.02
C PHE A 452 13.88 6.43 7.82
N VAL A 453 13.25 6.40 6.65
CA VAL A 453 12.21 5.40 6.33
C VAL A 453 12.80 4.01 6.15
N ALA A 454 14.04 3.90 5.63
CA ALA A 454 14.74 2.63 5.55
C ALA A 454 15.04 1.99 6.92
N LEU A 455 15.02 2.76 8.01
CA LEU A 455 15.07 2.25 9.39
C LEU A 455 13.74 1.68 9.90
N GLY A 456 12.65 1.80 9.12
CA GLY A 456 11.34 1.23 9.43
C GLY A 456 10.29 2.21 9.95
N SER A 457 10.62 3.50 10.10
CA SER A 457 9.71 4.52 10.61
C SER A 457 9.09 5.34 9.47
N PRO A 458 7.81 5.79 9.59
CA PRO A 458 7.23 6.73 8.64
C PRO A 458 7.96 8.07 8.69
N PRO A 459 7.93 8.90 7.61
CA PRO A 459 8.50 10.24 7.62
C PRO A 459 7.97 11.05 8.80
N PRO A 460 8.85 11.79 9.54
CA PRO A 460 8.41 12.56 10.69
C PRO A 460 7.56 13.75 10.25
N LEU A 461 6.54 14.07 11.05
CA LEU A 461 5.78 15.32 10.91
C LEU A 461 6.68 16.44 11.42
N LEU A 462 7.32 17.17 10.50
CA LEU A 462 8.08 18.36 10.85
C LEU A 462 7.07 19.50 11.10
N GLU A 463 7.00 20.01 12.31
CA GLU A 463 6.17 21.18 12.60
C GLU A 463 6.68 22.37 11.77
N PRO A 464 5.82 23.01 10.96
CA PRO A 464 6.21 24.23 10.29
C PRO A 464 6.47 25.33 11.33
N PRO A 465 7.37 26.29 11.07
CA PRO A 465 7.39 27.51 11.85
C PRO A 465 5.97 28.10 11.81
N GLN A 466 5.44 28.47 13.00
CA GLN A 466 4.03 28.86 13.19
C GLN A 466 3.65 30.07 12.29
N GLU A 467 3.30 29.79 11.06
CA GLU A 467 2.61 30.72 10.18
C GLU A 467 1.16 30.26 10.10
N ASN A 468 0.20 31.17 10.34
CA ASN A 468 -1.24 30.90 10.26
C ASN A 468 -1.61 30.56 8.82
N LEU A 469 -1.43 29.32 8.42
CA LEU A 469 -1.86 28.81 7.12
C LEU A 469 -3.37 28.54 7.12
N PRO A 470 -4.11 28.98 6.10
CA PRO A 470 -5.50 28.60 5.97
C PRO A 470 -5.62 27.07 5.84
N PRO A 471 -6.68 26.46 6.39
CA PRO A 471 -6.87 25.02 6.27
C PRO A 471 -6.93 24.61 4.78
N PRO A 472 -6.40 23.41 4.43
CA PRO A 472 -6.49 22.92 3.07
C PRO A 472 -7.95 22.82 2.63
N PRO A 473 -8.25 22.96 1.33
CA PRO A 473 -9.62 22.89 0.83
C PRO A 473 -10.22 21.53 1.20
N VAL A 474 -11.24 21.57 2.06
CA VAL A 474 -12.00 20.37 2.42
C VAL A 474 -12.84 19.98 1.20
N THR A 475 -12.45 18.90 0.52
CA THR A 475 -13.31 18.27 -0.47
C THR A 475 -14.46 17.59 0.27
N THR A 476 -15.59 18.23 0.39
CA THR A 476 -16.80 17.61 0.94
C THR A 476 -17.25 16.52 -0.04
N PRO A 477 -17.31 15.23 0.35
CA PRO A 477 -17.81 14.19 -0.52
C PRO A 477 -19.28 14.48 -0.83
N LEU A 478 -19.63 14.53 -2.12
CA LEU A 478 -20.98 14.88 -2.59
C LEU A 478 -22.03 13.80 -2.30
N HIS A 479 -21.60 12.61 -1.92
CA HIS A 479 -22.47 11.53 -1.46
C HIS A 479 -21.82 10.84 -0.28
N ALA A 480 -22.52 10.84 0.85
CA ALA A 480 -22.30 9.80 1.85
C ALA A 480 -22.45 8.44 1.14
N PRO A 481 -21.57 7.46 1.36
CA PRO A 481 -21.78 6.13 0.84
C PRO A 481 -23.18 5.68 1.28
N LEU A 482 -23.96 5.18 0.33
CA LEU A 482 -25.24 4.54 0.66
C LEU A 482 -24.96 3.53 1.77
N PRO A 483 -25.71 3.54 2.88
CA PRO A 483 -25.51 2.54 3.92
C PRO A 483 -25.74 1.19 3.25
N VAL A 484 -24.68 0.40 3.17
CA VAL A 484 -24.80 -1.02 2.90
C VAL A 484 -25.59 -1.56 4.09
N THR A 485 -26.91 -1.75 3.90
CA THR A 485 -27.79 -2.39 4.86
C THR A 485 -27.46 -3.88 4.90
N GLY A 486 -26.28 -4.20 5.37
CA GLY A 486 -25.94 -5.52 5.88
C GLY A 486 -26.32 -5.51 7.34
N HIS A 487 -27.50 -6.09 7.67
CA HIS A 487 -27.81 -6.38 9.05
C HIS A 487 -26.66 -7.20 9.66
N PRO A 488 -26.00 -6.74 10.72
CA PRO A 488 -25.10 -7.61 11.46
C PRO A 488 -25.98 -8.64 12.18
N PHE A 489 -25.85 -9.90 11.80
CA PHE A 489 -26.31 -11.01 12.64
C PHE A 489 -25.53 -10.91 13.96
N LYS A 490 -26.14 -10.31 14.97
CA LYS A 490 -25.67 -10.41 16.35
C LYS A 490 -25.96 -11.83 16.83
N LEU A 491 -24.99 -12.72 16.67
CA LEU A 491 -24.93 -13.92 17.48
C LEU A 491 -24.47 -13.50 18.88
N GLY A 492 -25.40 -13.28 19.78
CA GLY A 492 -25.11 -13.15 21.19
C GLY A 492 -24.65 -14.50 21.73
N PHE A 493 -23.39 -14.61 22.05
CA PHE A 493 -22.88 -15.60 23.00
C PHE A 493 -22.37 -14.80 24.20
N GLU A 494 -23.10 -14.93 25.33
CA GLU A 494 -22.56 -14.69 26.65
C GLU A 494 -21.53 -15.78 26.99
#